data_061598ad569ad09cee45f7e0b3bfa959
#
_entry.id   061598ad569ad09cee45f7e0b3bfa959
#
_cell.length_a   1.000
_cell.length_b   1.000
_cell.length_c   1.000
_cell.angle_alpha   90.00
_cell.angle_beta   90.00
_cell.angle_gamma   90.00
#
_symmetry.space_group_name_H-M   'P 1'
#
loop_
_entity.id
_entity.type
_entity.pdbx_description
1 polymer ?
#
loop_
_entity_poly.entity_id
_entity_poly.type
_entity_poly.pdbx_seq_one_letter_code
_entity_poly.pdbx_strand_id
1 'polypeptide(L)'
;MADKKRIVVIFGGQSSEHEVSRVSAESVIKNINRDKFDVVMIGITKDGRWLKYDGPVEKLGSGEWQAIAEQRALSLSKVKVTDTSEKDRNISAGTRSLATVGTHAGDIFNAAGLDNGKESIDVVFPVLHGCNGEDGTIQGFLELAGIPYVGCGVLGSALGMDKAYAKIIFE
;
A
#
# COMPACT_ATOMS: atom_id res chain seq x y z
N MET A 1 10.87 26.55 -0.21
CA MET A 1 10.60 25.47 -1.20
C MET A 1 9.15 25.08 -0.98
N ALA A 2 8.35 24.91 -2.04
CA ALA A 2 6.99 24.43 -1.87
C ALA A 2 7.04 23.02 -1.26
N ASP A 3 6.19 22.78 -0.26
CA ASP A 3 6.07 21.48 0.39
C ASP A 3 5.56 20.46 -0.63
N LYS A 4 6.30 19.35 -0.83
CA LYS A 4 5.90 18.32 -1.79
C LYS A 4 4.70 17.59 -1.26
N LYS A 5 3.74 17.33 -2.15
CA LYS A 5 2.60 16.47 -1.82
C LYS A 5 3.03 15.02 -1.74
N ARG A 6 2.55 14.31 -0.71
CA ARG A 6 2.88 12.90 -0.50
C ARG A 6 1.86 11.99 -1.15
N ILE A 7 2.32 11.22 -2.13
CA ILE A 7 1.53 10.20 -2.84
C ILE A 7 1.95 8.82 -2.38
N VAL A 8 0.97 8.01 -1.98
CA VAL A 8 1.18 6.57 -1.72
C VAL A 8 0.73 5.80 -2.96
N VAL A 9 1.64 5.14 -3.63
CA VAL A 9 1.33 4.22 -4.74
C VAL A 9 1.19 2.81 -4.19
N ILE A 10 0.00 2.21 -4.35
CA ILE A 10 -0.27 0.83 -3.94
C ILE A 10 -0.27 -0.06 -5.18
N PHE A 11 0.43 -1.20 -5.10
CA PHE A 11 0.57 -2.14 -6.21
C PHE A 11 0.58 -3.61 -5.74
N GLY A 12 0.46 -4.55 -6.69
CA GLY A 12 0.39 -5.98 -6.44
C GLY A 12 -1.04 -6.47 -6.20
N GLY A 13 -1.34 -6.99 -5.02
CA GLY A 13 -2.68 -7.44 -4.63
C GLY A 13 -2.90 -8.94 -4.72
N GLN A 14 -3.97 -9.40 -4.06
CA GLN A 14 -4.43 -10.79 -4.07
C GLN A 14 -5.35 -11.06 -5.27
N SER A 15 -4.83 -10.83 -6.47
CA SER A 15 -5.59 -11.06 -7.71
C SER A 15 -4.76 -11.84 -8.72
N SER A 16 -5.42 -12.38 -9.74
CA SER A 16 -4.75 -13.00 -10.89
C SER A 16 -3.92 -12.00 -11.69
N GLU A 17 -4.17 -10.70 -11.51
CA GLU A 17 -3.51 -9.60 -12.21
C GLU A 17 -2.40 -8.93 -11.39
N HIS A 18 -1.91 -9.62 -10.36
CA HIS A 18 -0.81 -9.14 -9.50
C HIS A 18 0.43 -8.68 -10.30
N GLU A 19 0.84 -9.47 -11.30
CA GLU A 19 1.99 -9.15 -12.14
C GLU A 19 1.74 -7.93 -13.01
N VAL A 20 0.53 -7.78 -13.54
CA VAL A 20 0.12 -6.62 -14.34
C VAL A 20 0.18 -5.35 -13.49
N SER A 21 -0.32 -5.42 -12.26
CA SER A 21 -0.26 -4.32 -11.30
C SER A 21 1.17 -3.84 -11.05
N ARG A 22 2.12 -4.76 -10.87
CA ARG A 22 3.54 -4.42 -10.66
C ARG A 22 4.16 -3.68 -11.85
N VAL A 23 3.91 -4.16 -13.06
CA VAL A 23 4.40 -3.53 -14.30
C VAL A 23 3.78 -2.16 -14.50
N SER A 24 2.46 -2.04 -14.28
CA SER A 24 1.74 -0.76 -14.34
C SER A 24 2.30 0.24 -13.32
N ALA A 25 2.51 -0.20 -12.09
CA ALA A 25 3.05 0.65 -11.04
C ALA A 25 4.47 1.15 -11.35
N GLU A 26 5.32 0.29 -11.90
CA GLU A 26 6.67 0.69 -12.35
C GLU A 26 6.57 1.84 -13.36
N SER A 27 5.69 1.70 -14.35
CA SER A 27 5.46 2.73 -15.37
C SER A 27 4.91 4.02 -14.77
N VAL A 28 3.90 3.93 -13.90
CA VAL A 28 3.30 5.10 -13.23
C VAL A 28 4.34 5.84 -12.41
N ILE A 29 5.10 5.14 -11.55
CA ILE A 29 6.07 5.73 -10.64
C ILE A 29 7.23 6.40 -11.38
N LYS A 30 7.68 5.84 -12.52
CA LYS A 30 8.70 6.44 -13.37
C LYS A 30 8.26 7.76 -14.00
N ASN A 31 6.95 7.95 -14.20
CA ASN A 31 6.38 9.13 -14.82
C ASN A 31 5.83 10.17 -13.82
N ILE A 32 5.81 9.89 -12.52
CA ILE A 32 5.43 10.87 -11.50
C ILE A 32 6.51 11.97 -11.39
N ASN A 33 6.07 13.23 -11.40
CA ASN A 33 6.96 14.37 -11.23
C ASN A 33 7.48 14.44 -9.79
N ARG A 34 8.74 14.03 -9.59
CA ARG A 34 9.42 14.01 -8.28
C ARG A 34 9.74 15.38 -7.70
N ASP A 35 9.65 16.45 -8.48
CA ASP A 35 9.83 17.81 -7.97
C ASP A 35 8.60 18.29 -7.20
N LYS A 36 7.42 17.78 -7.55
CA LYS A 36 6.13 18.12 -6.94
C LYS A 36 5.67 17.10 -5.89
N PHE A 37 6.09 15.85 -6.03
CA PHE A 37 5.56 14.74 -5.25
C PHE A 37 6.65 13.93 -4.57
N ASP A 38 6.39 13.64 -3.29
CA ASP A 38 7.09 12.60 -2.52
C ASP A 38 6.31 11.29 -2.67
N VAL A 39 6.96 10.24 -3.17
CA VAL A 39 6.29 8.98 -3.50
C VAL A 39 6.69 7.89 -2.53
N VAL A 40 5.70 7.38 -1.81
CA VAL A 40 5.80 6.19 -0.98
C VAL A 40 5.24 5.00 -1.75
N MET A 41 5.96 3.90 -1.78
CA MET A 41 5.55 2.69 -2.47
C MET A 41 5.12 1.63 -1.46
N ILE A 42 3.91 1.08 -1.66
CA ILE A 42 3.38 -0.03 -0.85
C ILE A 42 2.99 -1.17 -1.78
N GLY A 43 3.65 -2.30 -1.60
CA GLY A 43 3.31 -3.53 -2.32
C GLY A 43 2.43 -4.45 -1.49
N ILE A 44 1.40 -5.02 -2.11
CA ILE A 44 0.58 -6.08 -1.54
C ILE A 44 1.02 -7.39 -2.17
N THR A 45 1.44 -8.35 -1.37
CA THR A 45 1.84 -9.68 -1.85
C THR A 45 0.63 -10.51 -2.27
N LYS A 46 0.85 -11.64 -2.94
CA LYS A 46 -0.25 -12.57 -3.32
C LYS A 46 -0.95 -13.21 -2.13
N ASP A 47 -0.29 -13.30 -0.99
CA ASP A 47 -0.84 -13.77 0.28
C ASP A 47 -1.45 -12.64 1.14
N GLY A 48 -1.51 -11.41 0.61
CA GLY A 48 -2.21 -10.27 1.20
C GLY A 48 -1.42 -9.46 2.22
N ARG A 49 -0.12 -9.66 2.34
CA ARG A 49 0.74 -8.85 3.21
C ARG A 49 1.06 -7.51 2.56
N TRP A 50 0.97 -6.45 3.35
CA TRP A 50 1.27 -5.09 2.93
C TRP A 50 2.71 -4.74 3.32
N LEU A 51 3.53 -4.40 2.35
CA LEU A 51 4.96 -4.15 2.53
C LEU A 51 5.33 -2.76 2.03
N LYS A 52 5.93 -1.93 2.88
CA LYS A 52 6.58 -0.70 2.41
C LYS A 52 7.80 -1.08 1.57
N TYR A 53 7.90 -0.48 0.40
CA TYR A 53 9.00 -0.69 -0.51
C TYR A 53 9.72 0.63 -0.79
N ASP A 54 11.01 0.66 -0.62
CA ASP A 54 11.87 1.83 -0.86
C ASP A 54 13.12 1.49 -1.70
N GLY A 55 13.05 0.36 -2.40
CA GLY A 55 14.07 -0.05 -3.35
C GLY A 55 13.90 0.56 -4.75
N PRO A 56 14.73 0.12 -5.71
CA PRO A 56 14.68 0.59 -7.10
C PRO A 56 13.36 0.27 -7.78
N VAL A 57 12.79 1.25 -8.49
CA VAL A 57 11.47 1.12 -9.16
C VAL A 57 11.49 0.01 -10.22
N GLU A 58 12.63 -0.22 -10.86
CA GLU A 58 12.85 -1.25 -11.89
C GLU A 58 12.65 -2.68 -11.37
N LYS A 59 12.73 -2.86 -10.05
CA LYS A 59 12.53 -4.17 -9.41
C LYS A 59 11.06 -4.51 -9.17
N LEU A 60 10.13 -3.60 -9.46
CA LEU A 60 8.69 -3.84 -9.33
C LEU A 60 8.22 -4.85 -10.38
N GLY A 61 8.45 -4.58 -11.65
CA GLY A 61 8.03 -5.43 -12.76
C GLY A 61 8.64 -6.84 -12.70
N SER A 62 9.92 -6.95 -12.33
CA SER A 62 10.60 -8.26 -12.21
C SER A 62 10.09 -9.10 -11.02
N GLY A 63 9.46 -8.49 -10.03
CA GLY A 63 9.00 -9.16 -8.80
C GLY A 63 10.03 -9.24 -7.68
N GLU A 64 11.25 -8.80 -7.91
CA GLU A 64 12.32 -8.80 -6.90
C GLU A 64 12.01 -7.85 -5.72
N TRP A 65 11.09 -6.90 -5.90
CA TRP A 65 10.67 -5.95 -4.88
C TRP A 65 10.26 -6.63 -3.56
N GLN A 66 9.57 -7.77 -3.66
CA GLN A 66 9.04 -8.46 -2.48
C GLN A 66 10.17 -8.96 -1.57
N ALA A 67 11.17 -9.63 -2.13
CA ALA A 67 12.30 -10.13 -1.36
C ALA A 67 13.07 -8.98 -0.68
N ILE A 68 13.25 -7.85 -1.37
CA ILE A 68 13.90 -6.65 -0.84
C ILE A 68 13.08 -6.07 0.32
N ALA A 69 11.76 -5.94 0.15
CA ALA A 69 10.86 -5.40 1.17
C ALA A 69 10.81 -6.31 2.42
N GLU A 70 10.72 -7.62 2.24
CA GLU A 70 10.73 -8.61 3.33
C GLU A 70 12.04 -8.59 4.12
N GLN A 71 13.18 -8.55 3.43
CA GLN A 71 14.48 -8.45 4.08
C GLN A 71 14.61 -7.19 4.93
N ARG A 72 14.09 -6.06 4.42
CA ARG A 72 14.12 -4.80 5.16
C ARG A 72 13.20 -4.84 6.38
N ALA A 73 12.00 -5.39 6.24
CA ALA A 73 11.08 -5.56 7.35
C ALA A 73 11.69 -6.42 8.48
N LEU A 74 12.37 -7.51 8.13
CA LEU A 74 13.08 -8.36 9.08
C LEU A 74 14.25 -7.62 9.78
N SER A 75 14.94 -6.75 9.05
CA SER A 75 16.05 -5.96 9.62
C SER A 75 15.53 -4.94 10.64
N LEU A 76 14.42 -4.27 10.34
CA LEU A 76 13.78 -3.31 11.26
C LEU A 76 13.23 -3.98 12.53
N SER A 77 12.72 -5.21 12.42
CA SER A 77 12.24 -5.97 13.56
C SER A 77 13.36 -6.36 14.53
N LYS A 78 14.55 -6.68 14.02
CA LYS A 78 15.72 -7.02 14.83
C LYS A 78 16.26 -5.81 15.62
N VAL A 79 16.24 -4.63 15.04
CA VAL A 79 16.72 -3.39 15.68
C VAL A 79 15.83 -3.00 16.87
N LYS A 80 14.51 -3.17 16.75
CA LYS A 80 13.57 -2.85 17.85
C LYS A 80 13.73 -3.77 19.08
N VAL A 81 14.27 -4.98 18.93
CA VAL A 81 14.48 -5.93 20.04
C VAL A 81 15.72 -5.61 20.85
N THR A 82 16.70 -4.90 20.30
CA THR A 82 17.96 -4.57 21.01
C THR A 82 17.90 -3.31 21.85
N ASP A 83 16.84 -2.48 21.70
CA ASP A 83 16.74 -1.17 22.35
C ASP A 83 15.79 -1.14 23.56
N THR A 84 15.22 -2.28 23.98
CA THR A 84 14.43 -2.38 25.21
C THR A 84 15.32 -2.78 26.38
N SER A 85 15.86 -1.78 27.08
CA SER A 85 16.44 -1.94 28.40
C SER A 85 15.40 -2.49 29.40
N GLU A 86 15.87 -3.33 30.32
CA GLU A 86 15.19 -4.21 31.30
C GLU A 86 14.13 -3.58 32.23
N LYS A 87 13.44 -2.51 31.91
CA LYS A 87 12.58 -1.80 32.86
C LYS A 87 11.07 -1.99 32.74
N ASP A 88 10.59 -2.70 31.72
CA ASP A 88 9.12 -2.87 31.51
C ASP A 88 8.68 -4.33 31.41
N ARG A 89 9.07 -5.16 32.38
CA ARG A 89 8.64 -6.57 32.43
C ARG A 89 7.29 -6.79 33.10
N ASN A 90 6.38 -5.82 33.08
CA ASN A 90 5.08 -6.03 33.74
C ASN A 90 3.91 -5.44 32.95
N ILE A 91 3.74 -5.87 31.69
CA ILE A 91 2.48 -5.68 30.96
C ILE A 91 2.09 -7.02 30.34
N SER A 92 0.92 -7.47 30.76
CA SER A 92 0.20 -8.71 30.45
C SER A 92 0.43 -9.30 29.07
N ALA A 93 0.53 -10.64 29.06
CA ALA A 93 0.54 -11.52 27.89
C ALA A 93 -0.69 -11.28 26.97
N GLY A 94 -0.57 -10.38 26.00
CA GLY A 94 -1.65 -10.05 25.07
C GLY A 94 -1.20 -9.30 23.83
N THR A 95 -0.07 -8.64 23.87
CA THR A 95 0.39 -7.88 22.71
C THR A 95 1.69 -8.50 22.21
N ARG A 96 1.58 -9.46 21.31
CA ARG A 96 2.67 -9.81 20.42
C ARG A 96 2.92 -8.58 19.55
N SER A 97 3.83 -7.73 20.00
CA SER A 97 4.45 -6.74 19.13
C SER A 97 5.34 -7.52 18.16
N LEU A 98 4.68 -8.08 17.16
CA LEU A 98 5.40 -8.37 15.95
C LEU A 98 5.65 -7.03 15.30
N ALA A 99 6.91 -6.65 15.11
CA ALA A 99 7.34 -5.81 14.03
C ALA A 99 7.11 -6.60 12.72
N THR A 100 5.93 -7.15 12.60
CA THR A 100 5.41 -7.81 11.43
C THR A 100 4.91 -6.67 10.59
N VAL A 101 5.51 -6.48 9.49
CA VAL A 101 4.88 -5.95 8.32
C VAL A 101 3.44 -6.43 8.38
N GLY A 102 2.53 -5.47 8.54
CA GLY A 102 1.18 -5.81 8.90
C GLY A 102 0.49 -6.72 7.93
N THR A 103 -0.28 -7.61 8.48
CA THR A 103 -1.13 -8.53 7.74
C THR A 103 -2.49 -7.91 7.41
N HIS A 104 -2.72 -6.64 7.76
CA HIS A 104 -4.03 -5.98 7.63
C HIS A 104 -3.92 -4.60 6.97
N ALA A 105 -4.99 -4.20 6.29
CA ALA A 105 -5.11 -2.90 5.63
C ALA A 105 -4.86 -1.68 6.56
N GLY A 106 -5.08 -1.82 7.87
CA GLY A 106 -4.70 -0.82 8.87
C GLY A 106 -3.21 -0.49 8.92
N ASP A 107 -2.38 -1.38 8.40
CA ASP A 107 -0.93 -1.20 8.34
C ASP A 107 -0.46 -0.30 7.19
N ILE A 108 -1.35 0.10 6.27
CA ILE A 108 -1.05 1.17 5.30
C ILE A 108 -0.56 2.41 6.05
N PHE A 109 -1.25 2.75 7.13
CA PHE A 109 -0.94 3.92 7.93
C PHE A 109 0.40 3.78 8.63
N ASN A 110 0.71 2.59 9.17
CA ASN A 110 1.99 2.28 9.79
C ASN A 110 3.12 2.16 8.77
N ALA A 111 2.88 1.50 7.63
CA ALA A 111 3.85 1.33 6.56
C ALA A 111 4.22 2.66 5.88
N ALA A 112 3.28 3.59 5.81
CA ALA A 112 3.52 4.93 5.26
C ALA A 112 4.19 5.90 6.26
N GLY A 113 4.46 5.46 7.50
CA GLY A 113 5.07 6.31 8.52
C GLY A 113 4.10 7.27 9.19
N LEU A 114 2.79 7.03 9.07
CA LEU A 114 1.75 7.90 9.64
C LEU A 114 1.54 7.72 11.14
N ASP A 115 2.17 6.75 11.74
CA ASP A 115 2.00 6.39 13.15
C ASP A 115 2.46 7.49 14.14
N ASN A 116 3.18 8.50 13.69
CA ASN A 116 3.73 9.55 14.57
C ASN A 116 3.15 10.96 14.35
N GLY A 117 2.07 11.11 13.61
CA GLY A 117 1.39 12.41 13.43
C GLY A 117 2.21 13.48 12.70
N LYS A 118 3.40 13.14 12.17
CA LYS A 118 4.32 14.10 11.53
C LYS A 118 4.24 14.11 10.00
N GLU A 119 3.65 13.09 9.38
CA GLU A 119 3.67 12.95 7.93
C GLU A 119 2.30 12.50 7.41
N SER A 120 1.48 13.45 6.95
CA SER A 120 0.17 13.14 6.35
C SER A 120 0.31 12.59 4.93
N ILE A 121 -0.57 11.66 4.54
CA ILE A 121 -0.78 11.27 3.14
C ILE A 121 -1.68 12.31 2.50
N ASP A 122 -1.27 12.88 1.36
CA ASP A 122 -2.13 13.78 0.60
C ASP A 122 -3.07 12.99 -0.32
N VAL A 123 -2.58 11.90 -0.92
CA VAL A 123 -3.38 11.09 -1.84
C VAL A 123 -2.83 9.67 -1.96
N VAL A 124 -3.71 8.70 -2.11
CA VAL A 124 -3.37 7.32 -2.48
C VAL A 124 -3.62 7.12 -3.97
N PHE A 125 -2.70 6.48 -4.65
CA PHE A 125 -2.84 6.05 -6.03
C PHE A 125 -2.84 4.51 -6.10
N PRO A 126 -4.01 3.87 -6.05
CA PRO A 126 -4.11 2.43 -6.22
C PRO A 126 -3.81 2.07 -7.68
N VAL A 127 -2.72 1.36 -7.92
CA VAL A 127 -2.38 0.77 -9.22
C VAL A 127 -2.61 -0.74 -9.11
N LEU A 128 -3.79 -1.10 -8.62
CA LEU A 128 -4.24 -2.47 -8.45
C LEU A 128 -5.13 -2.87 -9.60
N HIS A 129 -5.04 -4.12 -10.06
CA HIS A 129 -5.87 -4.66 -11.11
C HIS A 129 -6.71 -5.84 -10.62
N GLY A 130 -7.91 -5.99 -11.19
CA GLY A 130 -8.83 -7.06 -10.88
C GLY A 130 -9.48 -6.95 -9.50
N CYS A 131 -9.73 -8.10 -8.90
CA CYS A 131 -10.44 -8.24 -7.63
C CYS A 131 -9.72 -7.47 -6.50
N ASN A 132 -10.51 -6.84 -5.63
CA ASN A 132 -10.09 -5.94 -4.54
C ASN A 132 -9.47 -4.61 -5.00
N GLY A 133 -9.04 -4.49 -6.25
CA GLY A 133 -8.43 -3.28 -6.80
C GLY A 133 -9.39 -2.40 -7.59
N GLU A 134 -10.24 -3.03 -8.43
CA GLU A 134 -11.11 -2.33 -9.37
C GLU A 134 -12.60 -2.51 -9.07
N ASP A 135 -12.96 -3.33 -8.08
CA ASP A 135 -14.34 -3.70 -7.73
C ASP A 135 -15.00 -2.81 -6.65
N GLY A 136 -14.34 -1.72 -6.25
CA GLY A 136 -14.83 -0.82 -5.21
C GLY A 136 -14.30 -1.14 -3.80
N THR A 137 -13.63 -2.27 -3.59
CA THR A 137 -13.17 -2.70 -2.26
C THR A 137 -12.12 -1.76 -1.68
N ILE A 138 -11.02 -1.51 -2.39
CA ILE A 138 -9.98 -0.58 -1.93
C ILE A 138 -10.49 0.85 -1.86
N GLN A 139 -11.37 1.24 -2.78
CA GLN A 139 -11.99 2.56 -2.80
C GLN A 139 -12.84 2.77 -1.54
N GLY A 140 -13.69 1.79 -1.19
CA GLY A 140 -14.50 1.84 0.03
C GLY A 140 -13.68 1.90 1.30
N PHE A 141 -12.56 1.18 1.35
CA PHE A 141 -11.61 1.25 2.46
C PHE A 141 -11.02 2.67 2.60
N LEU A 142 -10.59 3.28 1.49
CA LEU A 142 -10.00 4.62 1.49
C LEU A 142 -11.03 5.70 1.83
N GLU A 143 -12.28 5.58 1.33
CA GLU A 143 -13.38 6.48 1.69
C GLU A 143 -13.71 6.40 3.19
N LEU A 144 -13.81 5.19 3.74
CA LEU A 144 -14.06 4.99 5.16
C LEU A 144 -12.94 5.58 6.02
N ALA A 145 -11.71 5.52 5.54
CA ALA A 145 -10.55 6.09 6.20
C ALA A 145 -10.40 7.62 6.00
N GLY A 146 -11.24 8.25 5.16
CA GLY A 146 -11.17 9.67 4.84
C GLY A 146 -9.92 10.05 4.02
N ILE A 147 -9.35 9.11 3.27
CA ILE A 147 -8.12 9.32 2.50
C ILE A 147 -8.46 9.60 1.04
N PRO A 148 -8.05 10.75 0.48
CA PRO A 148 -8.19 11.02 -0.95
C PRO A 148 -7.45 9.99 -1.80
N TYR A 149 -8.05 9.59 -2.91
CA TYR A 149 -7.41 8.64 -3.84
C TYR A 149 -7.68 8.98 -5.31
N VAL A 150 -6.85 8.41 -6.17
CA VAL A 150 -6.94 8.54 -7.63
C VAL A 150 -7.75 7.35 -8.16
N GLY A 151 -8.80 7.63 -8.93
CA GLY A 151 -9.63 6.62 -9.59
C GLY A 151 -11.11 6.88 -9.47
N CYS A 152 -11.92 5.92 -9.93
CA CYS A 152 -13.37 5.96 -9.80
C CYS A 152 -13.79 5.73 -8.34
N GLY A 153 -14.94 6.30 -7.94
CA GLY A 153 -15.52 6.01 -6.63
C GLY A 153 -16.05 4.58 -6.51
N VAL A 154 -16.48 4.19 -5.31
CA VAL A 154 -16.93 2.83 -4.99
C VAL A 154 -17.96 2.31 -5.98
N LEU A 155 -19.03 3.08 -6.22
CA LEU A 155 -20.12 2.67 -7.11
C LEU A 155 -19.64 2.49 -8.55
N GLY A 156 -18.85 3.45 -9.07
CA GLY A 156 -18.33 3.38 -10.44
C GLY A 156 -17.39 2.20 -10.66
N SER A 157 -16.55 1.90 -9.67
CA SER A 157 -15.65 0.73 -9.68
C SER A 157 -16.43 -0.58 -9.65
N ALA A 158 -17.39 -0.72 -8.74
CA ALA A 158 -18.22 -1.94 -8.62
C ALA A 158 -19.03 -2.21 -9.91
N LEU A 159 -19.68 -1.19 -10.46
CA LEU A 159 -20.47 -1.31 -11.69
C LEU A 159 -19.59 -1.60 -12.91
N GLY A 160 -18.44 -0.95 -13.01
CA GLY A 160 -17.51 -1.15 -14.13
C GLY A 160 -16.88 -2.56 -14.14
N MET A 161 -16.72 -3.17 -12.97
CA MET A 161 -16.15 -4.51 -12.82
C MET A 161 -17.16 -5.61 -13.15
N ASP A 162 -18.45 -5.39 -12.93
CA ASP A 162 -19.52 -6.32 -13.29
C ASP A 162 -19.99 -6.09 -14.73
N LYS A 163 -19.59 -7.02 -15.63
CA LYS A 163 -19.90 -6.90 -17.06
C LYS A 163 -21.40 -6.91 -17.39
N ALA A 164 -22.22 -7.56 -16.56
CA ALA A 164 -23.67 -7.59 -16.76
C ALA A 164 -24.29 -6.23 -16.45
N TYR A 165 -23.93 -5.63 -15.31
CA TYR A 165 -24.41 -4.30 -14.94
C TYR A 165 -23.82 -3.20 -15.83
N ALA A 166 -22.52 -3.27 -16.16
CA ALA A 166 -21.88 -2.33 -17.08
C ALA A 166 -22.61 -2.30 -18.43
N LYS A 167 -22.98 -3.47 -18.98
CA LYS A 167 -23.73 -3.56 -20.22
C LYS A 167 -25.10 -2.88 -20.14
N ILE A 168 -25.85 -3.10 -19.07
CA ILE A 168 -27.17 -2.45 -18.86
C ILE A 168 -27.06 -0.93 -18.81
N ILE A 169 -25.95 -0.41 -18.28
CA ILE A 169 -25.75 1.04 -18.14
C ILE A 169 -25.34 1.68 -19.48
N PHE A 170 -24.63 0.94 -20.33
CA PHE A 170 -24.12 1.45 -21.61
C PHE A 170 -25.10 1.25 -22.79
N GLU A 171 -26.15 0.44 -22.63
CA GLU A 171 -27.27 0.27 -23.60
C GLU A 171 -28.36 1.32 -23.38
#